data_5399032d3b824d3530e4eb4d1a0e615e
#
_entry.id   5399032d3b824d3530e4eb4d1a0e615e
#
_cell.length_a   1.000
_cell.length_b   1.000
_cell.length_c   1.000
_cell.angle_alpha   90.00
_cell.angle_beta   90.00
_cell.angle_gamma   90.00
#
_symmetry.space_group_name_H-M   'P 1'
#
loop_
_entity.id
_entity.type
_entity.pdbx_description
1 polymer ?
#
loop_
_entity_poly.entity_id
_entity_poly.type
_entity_poly.pdbx_seq_one_letter_code
_entity_poly.pdbx_strand_id
1 'polypeptide(L)'
;MSYDAGKYDVAVIGAGHAGIEAALASARLGCRTVIFTINMDAVGNCPCNPSIGGTAKGHLVREVDALGGEMGKTADECTLQSRMLNLGKGPAVHSLRAQIDRNKYARVMKHKLEQCENLVMRQAEVIDIERDGENWLLTTRLGAVYTCRAVVLATGTFLGGRIFVGEVSYAGGPDGMFPATELAGSLKELGISLRRFKTGTPARVLRSSIDFTDLEVQKGDEPVTPFSFDAEMPPKNSAVCYVSWTNDRTKQVILDNIHRSPLYAGMIEGVGPRYCPSIEDKIMRFSEKPRHQLFIEPCGAETEEMYLQGMSSSLPEEVQIAFYRTIKGLEHVEIMRNAYAIEYDCCDPLQLNATLEFRDYPGLYGAGQFNGSSGYEEAAAQGFVAGANAALKVLNRDPLILDRAGSYIGTLIDDLITKGVTDPYRMMTSRSEYRLVLRQDNADERLTPIGRKLGLIDDRRWAKFEKKQAQKEAEMKRAEKTVFSPTDALNEVLVSCETSPVTTGVRLSELLRRPQVTYADLTPIDTERPDYPREIFESVETALKYEGYIKRQLQDIAEMRRLEKKLLPKEINYAEISGLRLEAQEKLNRVRPENVGQAGRISGVSPADISVLLIWLSAHNEDK
;
A
#
# COMPACT_ATOMS: atom_id res chain seq x y z
N MET A 1 9.16 38.95 6.25
CA MET A 1 10.25 39.12 5.27
C MET A 1 10.59 37.73 4.76
N SER A 2 10.62 37.54 3.45
CA SER A 2 11.09 36.30 2.83
C SER A 2 12.59 36.36 2.56
N TYR A 3 13.26 35.20 2.57
CA TYR A 3 14.70 35.09 2.26
C TYR A 3 14.99 33.80 1.46
N ASP A 4 16.00 33.84 0.62
CA ASP A 4 16.45 32.65 -0.13
C ASP A 4 17.07 31.62 0.82
N ALA A 5 16.48 30.44 0.86
CA ALA A 5 16.91 29.30 1.69
C ALA A 5 17.68 28.23 0.89
N GLY A 6 17.92 28.48 -0.39
CA GLY A 6 18.75 27.66 -1.25
C GLY A 6 18.00 26.90 -2.33
N LYS A 7 18.78 26.21 -3.17
CA LYS A 7 18.28 25.48 -4.35
C LYS A 7 18.44 23.98 -4.16
N TYR A 8 17.44 23.23 -4.58
CA TYR A 8 17.42 21.76 -4.56
C TYR A 8 16.91 21.23 -5.90
N ASP A 9 17.24 19.98 -6.20
CA ASP A 9 16.70 19.31 -7.38
C ASP A 9 15.26 18.87 -7.13
N VAL A 10 15.03 18.21 -5.99
CA VAL A 10 13.72 17.69 -5.60
C VAL A 10 13.35 18.18 -4.19
N ALA A 11 12.13 18.64 -4.04
CA ALA A 11 11.54 18.92 -2.73
C ALA A 11 10.39 17.95 -2.45
N VAL A 12 10.29 17.48 -1.20
CA VAL A 12 9.21 16.60 -0.75
C VAL A 12 8.47 17.28 0.41
N ILE A 13 7.17 17.47 0.28
CA ILE A 13 6.34 18.14 1.30
C ILE A 13 5.57 17.07 2.08
N GLY A 14 6.00 16.83 3.32
CA GLY A 14 5.46 15.82 4.23
C GLY A 14 6.39 14.62 4.39
N ALA A 15 6.68 14.22 5.64
CA ALA A 15 7.53 13.08 5.99
C ALA A 15 6.73 11.88 6.54
N GLY A 16 5.54 11.64 5.99
CA GLY A 16 4.81 10.38 6.14
C GLY A 16 5.40 9.29 5.23
N HIS A 17 4.74 8.12 5.15
CA HIS A 17 5.25 6.99 4.38
C HIS A 17 5.51 7.30 2.90
N ALA A 18 4.66 8.12 2.26
CA ALA A 18 4.88 8.57 0.88
C ALA A 18 6.10 9.47 0.77
N GLY A 19 6.22 10.47 1.66
CA GLY A 19 7.35 11.41 1.62
C GLY A 19 8.68 10.76 1.88
N ILE A 20 8.74 9.81 2.81
CA ILE A 20 9.97 9.06 3.12
C ILE A 20 10.47 8.29 1.89
N GLU A 21 9.61 7.49 1.26
CA GLU A 21 9.99 6.72 0.08
C GLU A 21 10.33 7.63 -1.11
N ALA A 22 9.62 8.75 -1.27
CA ALA A 22 9.92 9.72 -2.31
C ALA A 22 11.30 10.38 -2.11
N ALA A 23 11.60 10.83 -0.89
CA ALA A 23 12.85 11.49 -0.58
C ALA A 23 14.04 10.54 -0.69
N LEU A 24 13.92 9.32 -0.17
CA LEU A 24 14.97 8.30 -0.27
C LEU A 24 15.23 7.89 -1.72
N ALA A 25 14.17 7.66 -2.52
CA ALA A 25 14.32 7.32 -3.94
C ALA A 25 15.02 8.44 -4.71
N SER A 26 14.60 9.70 -4.51
CA SER A 26 15.20 10.86 -5.19
C SER A 26 16.67 11.05 -4.82
N ALA A 27 16.99 11.02 -3.52
CA ALA A 27 18.35 11.22 -3.03
C ALA A 27 19.30 10.09 -3.44
N ARG A 28 18.86 8.84 -3.37
CA ARG A 28 19.63 7.66 -3.79
C ARG A 28 19.90 7.62 -5.29
N LEU A 29 19.06 8.26 -6.10
CA LEU A 29 19.31 8.48 -7.54
C LEU A 29 20.31 9.62 -7.81
N GLY A 30 20.80 10.30 -6.77
CA GLY A 30 21.83 11.34 -6.86
C GLY A 30 21.30 12.78 -6.91
N CYS A 31 19.99 13.00 -6.76
CA CYS A 31 19.40 14.34 -6.70
C CYS A 31 19.58 14.97 -5.33
N ARG A 32 19.99 16.26 -5.30
CA ARG A 32 19.98 17.06 -4.07
C ARG A 32 18.54 17.28 -3.62
N THR A 33 18.13 16.60 -2.57
CA THR A 33 16.74 16.51 -2.12
C THR A 33 16.54 17.21 -0.77
N VAL A 34 15.42 17.91 -0.61
CA VAL A 34 14.96 18.43 0.69
C VAL A 34 13.59 17.82 1.02
N ILE A 35 13.42 17.36 2.26
CA ILE A 35 12.13 16.91 2.77
C ILE A 35 11.67 17.82 3.92
N PHE A 36 10.42 18.26 3.86
CA PHE A 36 9.79 19.09 4.87
C PHE A 36 8.85 18.27 5.74
N THR A 37 8.90 18.52 7.03
CA THR A 37 7.93 17.99 8.00
C THR A 37 7.54 19.07 9.00
N ILE A 38 6.30 19.04 9.47
CA ILE A 38 5.84 19.95 10.53
C ILE A 38 6.38 19.54 11.91
N ASN A 39 6.80 18.27 12.08
CA ASN A 39 7.36 17.75 13.32
C ASN A 39 8.38 16.66 13.01
N MET A 40 9.65 16.87 13.41
CA MET A 40 10.75 15.92 13.21
C MET A 40 10.58 14.62 13.96
N ASP A 41 9.82 14.61 15.06
CA ASP A 41 9.59 13.41 15.87
C ASP A 41 8.38 12.58 15.41
N ALA A 42 7.67 13.07 14.36
CA ALA A 42 6.54 12.40 13.75
C ALA A 42 6.82 11.86 12.34
N VAL A 43 8.08 11.70 11.98
CA VAL A 43 8.51 11.08 10.71
C VAL A 43 8.06 9.62 10.68
N GLY A 44 7.40 9.21 9.60
CA GLY A 44 6.89 7.84 9.48
C GLY A 44 5.83 7.46 10.52
N ASN A 45 5.15 8.44 11.08
CA ASN A 45 4.13 8.21 12.11
C ASN A 45 3.03 7.27 11.62
N CYS A 46 2.60 6.36 12.51
CA CYS A 46 1.51 5.41 12.27
C CYS A 46 0.29 5.80 13.16
N PRO A 47 -0.44 6.87 12.85
CA PRO A 47 -1.50 7.38 13.74
C PRO A 47 -2.76 6.51 13.73
N CYS A 48 -2.97 5.68 12.71
CA CYS A 48 -4.14 4.82 12.62
C CYS A 48 -3.88 3.49 13.33
N ASN A 49 -3.12 2.57 12.75
CA ASN A 49 -2.80 1.29 13.38
C ASN A 49 -1.28 1.05 13.39
N PRO A 50 -0.76 0.43 14.46
CA PRO A 50 0.66 0.11 14.56
C PRO A 50 1.01 -1.17 13.80
N SER A 51 0.64 -1.25 12.52
CA SER A 51 0.90 -2.42 11.69
C SER A 51 1.18 -2.07 10.24
N ILE A 52 2.05 -2.85 9.60
CA ILE A 52 2.40 -2.77 8.18
C ILE A 52 1.96 -4.06 7.50
N GLY A 53 1.42 -3.96 6.29
CA GLY A 53 0.96 -5.10 5.51
C GLY A 53 -0.52 -5.45 5.73
N GLY A 54 -0.87 -6.69 5.43
CA GLY A 54 -2.25 -7.15 5.37
C GLY A 54 -2.68 -7.49 3.95
N THR A 55 -3.93 -7.90 3.75
CA THR A 55 -4.45 -8.36 2.45
C THR A 55 -4.22 -7.33 1.34
N ALA A 56 -3.51 -7.72 0.29
CA ALA A 56 -2.98 -6.91 -0.81
C ALA A 56 -1.91 -5.88 -0.41
N LYS A 57 -1.87 -5.44 0.83
CA LYS A 57 -0.92 -4.44 1.32
C LYS A 57 0.48 -5.04 1.50
N GLY A 58 0.57 -6.29 1.99
CA GLY A 58 1.83 -7.03 2.02
C GLY A 58 2.48 -7.17 0.64
N HIS A 59 1.67 -7.24 -0.43
CA HIS A 59 2.16 -7.22 -1.81
C HIS A 59 2.85 -5.89 -2.14
N LEU A 60 2.21 -4.74 -1.79
CA LEU A 60 2.79 -3.41 -2.02
C LEU A 60 4.12 -3.24 -1.26
N VAL A 61 4.18 -3.66 0.03
CA VAL A 61 5.42 -3.56 0.82
C VAL A 61 6.55 -4.34 0.17
N ARG A 62 6.28 -5.58 -0.26
CA ARG A 62 7.27 -6.42 -0.94
C ARG A 62 7.68 -5.88 -2.31
N GLU A 63 6.76 -5.26 -3.03
CA GLU A 63 7.06 -4.62 -4.31
C GLU A 63 7.91 -3.36 -4.14
N VAL A 64 7.61 -2.53 -3.13
CA VAL A 64 8.45 -1.37 -2.77
C VAL A 64 9.84 -1.83 -2.33
N ASP A 65 9.94 -2.87 -1.50
CA ASP A 65 11.23 -3.46 -1.12
C ASP A 65 12.00 -3.98 -2.35
N ALA A 66 11.36 -4.73 -3.23
CA ALA A 66 11.97 -5.29 -4.44
C ALA A 66 12.57 -4.21 -5.36
N LEU A 67 11.97 -3.02 -5.40
CA LEU A 67 12.47 -1.86 -6.15
C LEU A 67 13.62 -1.12 -5.44
N GLY A 68 13.85 -1.36 -4.16
CA GLY A 68 14.88 -0.70 -3.36
C GLY A 68 14.35 0.28 -2.31
N GLY A 69 13.03 0.26 -2.02
CA GLY A 69 12.42 1.06 -0.97
C GLY A 69 12.76 0.60 0.45
N GLU A 70 12.26 1.31 1.45
CA GLU A 70 12.70 1.19 2.83
C GLU A 70 11.65 0.62 3.80
N MET A 71 10.36 0.73 3.46
CA MET A 71 9.27 0.34 4.36
C MET A 71 9.38 -1.12 4.84
N GLY A 72 9.67 -2.06 3.93
CA GLY A 72 9.79 -3.48 4.26
C GLY A 72 10.92 -3.78 5.24
N LYS A 73 12.10 -3.21 5.01
CA LYS A 73 13.27 -3.36 5.88
C LYS A 73 13.01 -2.82 7.28
N THR A 74 12.45 -1.62 7.36
CA THR A 74 12.16 -0.98 8.66
C THR A 74 11.02 -1.69 9.38
N ALA A 75 10.01 -2.21 8.67
CA ALA A 75 8.96 -3.02 9.28
C ALA A 75 9.53 -4.29 9.91
N ASP A 76 10.45 -4.98 9.23
CA ASP A 76 11.13 -6.18 9.76
C ASP A 76 11.93 -5.85 11.03
N GLU A 77 12.67 -4.74 11.03
CA GLU A 77 13.47 -4.28 12.19
C GLU A 77 12.61 -3.93 13.41
N CYS A 78 11.36 -3.47 13.18
CA CYS A 78 10.45 -2.99 14.21
C CYS A 78 9.31 -3.97 14.53
N THR A 79 9.36 -5.19 13.99
CA THR A 79 8.31 -6.21 14.16
C THR A 79 8.16 -6.61 15.64
N LEU A 80 6.94 -6.56 16.14
CA LEU A 80 6.51 -7.13 17.43
C LEU A 80 5.85 -8.50 17.22
N GLN A 81 5.06 -8.64 16.13
CA GLN A 81 4.39 -9.87 15.76
C GLN A 81 4.17 -9.89 14.25
N SER A 82 4.42 -11.03 13.61
CA SER A 82 4.17 -11.21 12.18
C SER A 82 3.25 -12.39 11.92
N ARG A 83 2.36 -12.24 10.92
CA ARG A 83 1.46 -13.30 10.47
C ARG A 83 1.30 -13.28 8.95
N MET A 84 1.21 -14.48 8.37
CA MET A 84 0.77 -14.67 7.00
C MET A 84 -0.77 -14.80 6.98
N LEU A 85 -1.45 -13.86 6.37
CA LEU A 85 -2.90 -13.89 6.22
C LEU A 85 -3.31 -14.70 5.00
N ASN A 86 -4.53 -15.24 5.03
CA ASN A 86 -5.17 -15.98 3.92
C ASN A 86 -4.48 -17.29 3.54
N LEU A 87 -3.75 -17.95 4.42
CA LEU A 87 -3.06 -19.24 4.15
C LEU A 87 -4.00 -20.29 3.54
N GLY A 88 -5.25 -20.39 4.03
CA GLY A 88 -6.25 -21.33 3.50
C GLY A 88 -6.85 -20.95 2.13
N LYS A 89 -6.45 -19.80 1.52
CA LYS A 89 -7.01 -19.30 0.26
C LYS A 89 -6.04 -19.40 -0.93
N GLY A 90 -4.86 -19.97 -0.70
CA GLY A 90 -3.84 -20.18 -1.71
C GLY A 90 -2.91 -18.96 -1.94
N PRO A 91 -1.77 -19.19 -2.65
CA PRO A 91 -0.64 -18.25 -2.71
C PRO A 91 -0.95 -16.92 -3.41
N ALA A 92 -1.95 -16.87 -4.27
CA ALA A 92 -2.39 -15.66 -4.97
C ALA A 92 -2.85 -14.52 -4.02
N VAL A 93 -3.19 -14.85 -2.79
CA VAL A 93 -3.73 -13.90 -1.80
C VAL A 93 -3.04 -14.00 -0.44
N HIS A 94 -2.02 -14.83 -0.29
CA HIS A 94 -1.16 -14.83 0.89
C HIS A 94 -0.61 -13.42 1.10
N SER A 95 -0.71 -12.90 2.31
CA SER A 95 -0.33 -11.52 2.59
C SER A 95 0.28 -11.40 3.96
N LEU A 96 1.51 -10.94 4.03
CA LEU A 96 2.19 -10.63 5.29
C LEU A 96 1.53 -9.45 5.99
N ARG A 97 1.44 -9.53 7.31
CA ARG A 97 1.09 -8.43 8.21
C ARG A 97 1.99 -8.50 9.44
N ALA A 98 2.69 -7.43 9.72
CA ALA A 98 3.45 -7.26 10.94
C ALA A 98 2.83 -6.18 11.82
N GLN A 99 2.62 -6.53 13.08
CA GLN A 99 2.44 -5.58 14.16
C GLN A 99 3.81 -4.98 14.47
N ILE A 100 3.93 -3.65 14.49
CA ILE A 100 5.20 -2.97 14.66
C ILE A 100 5.23 -2.09 15.91
N ASP A 101 6.41 -1.90 16.46
CA ASP A 101 6.67 -0.83 17.42
C ASP A 101 6.67 0.51 16.67
N ARG A 102 5.56 1.28 16.82
CA ARG A 102 5.38 2.53 16.08
C ARG A 102 6.42 3.60 16.42
N ASN A 103 6.85 3.66 17.67
CA ASN A 103 7.82 4.65 18.12
C ASN A 103 9.23 4.30 17.62
N LYS A 104 9.59 3.01 17.67
CA LYS A 104 10.84 2.52 17.09
C LYS A 104 10.85 2.74 15.57
N TYR A 105 9.75 2.46 14.88
CA TYR A 105 9.62 2.65 13.43
C TYR A 105 9.85 4.10 13.02
N ALA A 106 9.20 5.06 13.70
CA ALA A 106 9.39 6.48 13.44
C ALA A 106 10.86 6.91 13.66
N ARG A 107 11.48 6.48 14.77
CA ARG A 107 12.88 6.76 15.07
C ARG A 107 13.84 6.18 14.04
N VAL A 108 13.64 4.93 13.64
CA VAL A 108 14.48 4.26 12.64
C VAL A 108 14.34 4.94 11.27
N MET A 109 13.11 5.25 10.84
CA MET A 109 12.88 5.94 9.57
C MET A 109 13.51 7.33 9.55
N LYS A 110 13.37 8.11 10.63
CA LYS A 110 14.03 9.41 10.77
C LYS A 110 15.55 9.26 10.62
N HIS A 111 16.14 8.31 11.33
CA HIS A 111 17.59 8.09 11.29
C HIS A 111 18.07 7.70 9.88
N LYS A 112 17.33 6.87 9.15
CA LYS A 112 17.64 6.52 7.76
C LYS A 112 17.60 7.71 6.81
N LEU A 113 16.66 8.63 7.01
CA LEU A 113 16.62 9.90 6.26
C LEU A 113 17.83 10.79 6.59
N GLU A 114 18.19 10.90 7.87
CA GLU A 114 19.33 11.70 8.35
C GLU A 114 20.68 11.18 7.82
N GLN A 115 20.82 9.86 7.63
CA GLN A 115 22.03 9.22 7.11
C GLN A 115 22.10 9.18 5.58
N CYS A 116 20.99 9.50 4.89
CA CYS A 116 20.96 9.41 3.43
C CYS A 116 21.75 10.56 2.79
N GLU A 117 22.73 10.20 1.98
CA GLU A 117 23.47 11.19 1.17
C GLU A 117 22.52 11.96 0.25
N ASN A 118 22.85 13.21 -0.04
CA ASN A 118 22.07 14.13 -0.87
C ASN A 118 20.67 14.49 -0.30
N LEU A 119 20.35 14.14 0.93
CA LEU A 119 19.07 14.41 1.57
C LEU A 119 19.21 15.36 2.76
N VAL A 120 18.40 16.41 2.77
CA VAL A 120 18.30 17.36 3.89
C VAL A 120 16.87 17.34 4.43
N MET A 121 16.74 17.14 5.74
CA MET A 121 15.46 17.26 6.43
C MET A 121 15.28 18.66 7.01
N ARG A 122 14.06 19.20 6.91
CA ARG A 122 13.69 20.50 7.50
C ARG A 122 12.37 20.40 8.26
N GLN A 123 12.40 20.82 9.52
CA GLN A 123 11.16 21.08 10.24
C GLN A 123 10.64 22.45 9.83
N ALA A 124 9.67 22.44 8.93
CA ALA A 124 9.02 23.64 8.44
C ALA A 124 7.63 23.29 7.86
N GLU A 125 6.68 24.18 8.02
CA GLU A 125 5.42 24.15 7.32
C GLU A 125 5.56 24.93 6.02
N VAL A 126 5.39 24.25 4.87
CA VAL A 126 5.27 24.90 3.57
C VAL A 126 3.84 25.41 3.45
N ILE A 127 3.71 26.70 3.22
CA ILE A 127 2.42 27.40 3.15
C ILE A 127 2.03 27.82 1.74
N ASP A 128 3.02 27.92 0.86
CA ASP A 128 2.80 28.40 -0.50
C ASP A 128 3.71 27.69 -1.50
N ILE A 129 3.22 27.52 -2.73
CA ILE A 129 3.90 26.92 -3.86
C ILE A 129 3.58 27.71 -5.13
N GLU A 130 4.62 28.23 -5.78
CA GLU A 130 4.49 29.03 -6.98
C GLU A 130 5.39 28.50 -8.11
N ARG A 131 4.98 28.77 -9.35
CA ARG A 131 5.78 28.49 -10.54
C ARG A 131 6.71 29.66 -10.88
N ASP A 132 8.00 29.38 -11.04
CA ASP A 132 9.01 30.35 -11.51
C ASP A 132 9.77 29.77 -12.70
N GLY A 133 9.31 30.05 -13.90
CA GLY A 133 9.86 29.47 -15.13
C GLY A 133 9.77 27.94 -15.13
N GLU A 134 10.93 27.29 -15.15
CA GLU A 134 11.02 25.82 -15.06
C GLU A 134 11.10 25.29 -13.62
N ASN A 135 11.25 26.19 -12.64
CA ASN A 135 11.38 25.85 -11.24
C ASN A 135 10.08 26.05 -10.46
N TRP A 136 10.09 25.57 -9.23
CA TRP A 136 9.08 25.75 -8.21
C TRP A 136 9.67 26.54 -7.04
N LEU A 137 8.94 27.52 -6.54
CA LEU A 137 9.26 28.23 -5.30
C LEU A 137 8.37 27.72 -4.18
N LEU A 138 8.98 27.33 -3.08
CA LEU A 138 8.30 26.86 -1.89
C LEU A 138 8.53 27.84 -0.76
N THR A 139 7.47 28.47 -0.28
CA THR A 139 7.55 29.42 0.84
C THR A 139 7.10 28.74 2.13
N THR A 140 7.92 28.83 3.15
CA THR A 140 7.58 28.33 4.49
C THR A 140 6.96 29.42 5.35
N ARG A 141 6.23 29.02 6.40
CA ARG A 141 5.60 29.94 7.36
C ARG A 141 6.55 30.98 7.97
N LEU A 142 7.81 30.63 8.13
CA LEU A 142 8.85 31.52 8.68
C LEU A 142 9.54 32.38 7.61
N GLY A 143 9.07 32.34 6.36
CA GLY A 143 9.56 33.18 5.27
C GLY A 143 10.78 32.64 4.50
N ALA A 144 11.19 31.40 4.76
CA ALA A 144 12.23 30.76 3.93
C ALA A 144 11.64 30.37 2.57
N VAL A 145 12.31 30.74 1.48
CA VAL A 145 11.94 30.41 0.09
C VAL A 145 12.96 29.44 -0.48
N TYR A 146 12.49 28.29 -0.91
CA TYR A 146 13.30 27.23 -1.53
C TYR A 146 12.99 27.15 -3.02
N THR A 147 14.03 27.12 -3.86
CA THR A 147 13.89 26.91 -5.30
C THR A 147 14.14 25.44 -5.62
N CYS A 148 13.21 24.80 -6.33
CA CYS A 148 13.29 23.37 -6.65
C CYS A 148 12.90 23.10 -8.11
N ARG A 149 13.52 22.09 -8.74
CA ARG A 149 13.18 21.68 -10.12
C ARG A 149 11.94 20.76 -10.15
N ALA A 150 11.78 19.96 -9.11
CA ALA A 150 10.60 19.11 -8.96
C ALA A 150 10.10 19.10 -7.50
N VAL A 151 8.80 18.89 -7.31
CA VAL A 151 8.14 18.88 -6.01
C VAL A 151 7.23 17.66 -5.90
N VAL A 152 7.28 16.95 -4.76
CA VAL A 152 6.38 15.85 -4.44
C VAL A 152 5.48 16.25 -3.26
N LEU A 153 4.16 16.30 -3.50
CA LEU A 153 3.14 16.59 -2.48
C LEU A 153 2.76 15.28 -1.77
N ALA A 154 3.17 15.13 -0.51
CA ALA A 154 2.93 13.96 0.32
C ALA A 154 2.29 14.34 1.67
N THR A 155 1.31 15.23 1.64
CA THR A 155 0.74 15.95 2.79
C THR A 155 -0.13 15.09 3.72
N GLY A 156 -0.52 13.89 3.29
CA GLY A 156 -1.29 12.93 4.10
C GLY A 156 -2.62 13.50 4.59
N THR A 157 -2.92 13.30 5.88
CA THR A 157 -4.15 13.78 6.53
C THR A 157 -4.02 15.18 7.12
N PHE A 158 -2.90 15.88 6.90
CA PHE A 158 -2.64 17.19 7.48
C PHE A 158 -3.18 18.35 6.64
N LEU A 159 -3.32 18.16 5.31
CA LEU A 159 -3.80 19.23 4.42
C LEU A 159 -5.26 19.56 4.72
N GLY A 160 -5.51 20.78 5.23
CA GLY A 160 -6.83 21.20 5.65
C GLY A 160 -7.43 20.34 6.78
N GLY A 161 -6.59 19.72 7.60
CA GLY A 161 -6.98 18.75 8.62
C GLY A 161 -7.96 19.29 9.66
N ARG A 162 -9.06 18.55 9.94
CA ARG A 162 -10.04 18.87 10.96
C ARG A 162 -10.47 17.61 11.71
N ILE A 163 -10.36 17.68 13.04
CA ILE A 163 -10.68 16.56 13.94
C ILE A 163 -12.10 16.71 14.48
N PHE A 164 -12.78 15.57 14.68
CA PHE A 164 -14.15 15.49 15.19
C PHE A 164 -14.23 14.43 16.30
N VAL A 165 -14.77 14.82 17.45
CA VAL A 165 -15.11 13.94 18.58
C VAL A 165 -16.46 14.41 19.13
N GLY A 166 -17.53 13.67 18.90
CA GLY A 166 -18.88 14.08 19.23
C GLY A 166 -19.23 15.42 18.59
N GLU A 167 -19.77 16.31 19.38
CA GLU A 167 -20.19 17.65 18.96
C GLU A 167 -19.01 18.61 18.80
N VAL A 168 -17.79 18.20 19.14
CA VAL A 168 -16.60 19.06 19.10
C VAL A 168 -15.84 18.84 17.79
N SER A 169 -15.49 19.94 17.12
CA SER A 169 -14.57 19.90 15.98
C SER A 169 -13.58 21.05 16.03
N TYR A 170 -12.34 20.77 15.61
CA TYR A 170 -11.27 21.78 15.60
C TYR A 170 -10.25 21.49 14.50
N ALA A 171 -9.54 22.53 14.04
CA ALA A 171 -8.42 22.38 13.12
C ALA A 171 -7.30 21.61 13.81
N GLY A 172 -6.88 20.49 13.22
CA GLY A 172 -5.90 19.60 13.82
C GLY A 172 -5.48 18.48 12.90
N GLY A 173 -4.34 17.89 13.22
CA GLY A 173 -3.82 16.67 12.62
C GLY A 173 -3.71 15.53 13.65
N PRO A 174 -3.32 14.32 13.22
CA PRO A 174 -3.10 13.20 14.12
C PRO A 174 -2.10 13.52 15.25
N ASP A 175 -2.29 12.84 16.38
CA ASP A 175 -1.39 12.90 17.55
C ASP A 175 -1.16 14.34 18.11
N GLY A 176 -2.19 15.20 18.02
CA GLY A 176 -2.15 16.55 18.59
C GLY A 176 -1.33 17.56 17.77
N MET A 177 -0.94 17.22 16.55
CA MET A 177 -0.23 18.13 15.68
C MET A 177 -1.19 19.12 14.99
N PHE A 178 -0.66 20.27 14.55
CA PHE A 178 -1.45 21.25 13.81
C PHE A 178 -1.63 20.87 12.33
N PRO A 179 -2.68 21.34 11.65
CA PRO A 179 -2.93 21.06 10.23
C PRO A 179 -2.17 22.04 9.34
N ALA A 180 -1.96 21.67 8.07
CA ALA A 180 -1.47 22.57 7.02
C ALA A 180 -2.67 23.13 6.25
N THR A 181 -3.11 24.33 6.58
CA THR A 181 -4.31 24.94 5.99
C THR A 181 -4.00 25.89 4.84
N GLU A 182 -2.93 26.67 4.93
CA GLU A 182 -2.60 27.70 3.91
C GLU A 182 -2.18 27.04 2.59
N LEU A 183 -1.39 25.99 2.64
CA LEU A 183 -0.99 25.23 1.44
C LEU A 183 -2.21 24.75 0.63
N ALA A 184 -3.33 24.38 1.29
CA ALA A 184 -4.55 24.00 0.58
C ALA A 184 -5.14 25.14 -0.24
N GLY A 185 -5.03 26.39 0.26
CA GLY A 185 -5.39 27.60 -0.46
C GLY A 185 -4.50 27.82 -1.68
N SER A 186 -3.19 27.82 -1.48
CA SER A 186 -2.18 27.96 -2.54
C SER A 186 -2.37 26.95 -3.68
N LEU A 187 -2.62 25.67 -3.35
CA LEU A 187 -2.90 24.64 -4.36
C LEU A 187 -4.19 24.89 -5.15
N LYS A 188 -5.23 25.42 -4.51
CA LYS A 188 -6.48 25.82 -5.21
C LYS A 188 -6.25 27.03 -6.12
N GLU A 189 -5.50 28.03 -5.66
CA GLU A 189 -5.13 29.19 -6.46
C GLU A 189 -4.27 28.81 -7.67
N LEU A 190 -3.41 27.82 -7.53
CA LEU A 190 -2.65 27.22 -8.64
C LEU A 190 -3.59 26.51 -9.64
N GLY A 191 -4.84 26.18 -9.28
CA GLY A 191 -5.81 25.50 -10.12
C GLY A 191 -5.93 23.98 -9.90
N ILE A 192 -5.31 23.45 -8.84
CA ILE A 192 -5.44 22.03 -8.49
C ILE A 192 -6.82 21.76 -7.90
N SER A 193 -7.56 20.83 -8.51
CA SER A 193 -8.85 20.41 -8.00
C SER A 193 -8.67 19.55 -6.76
N LEU A 194 -9.15 20.04 -5.62
CA LEU A 194 -9.14 19.34 -4.35
C LEU A 194 -10.51 18.76 -4.02
N ARG A 195 -10.50 17.64 -3.28
CA ARG A 195 -11.66 16.95 -2.71
C ARG A 195 -11.47 16.78 -1.22
N ARG A 196 -12.56 16.55 -0.50
CA ARG A 196 -12.52 16.32 0.93
C ARG A 196 -12.85 14.88 1.25
N PHE A 197 -11.93 14.21 1.95
CA PHE A 197 -12.12 12.85 2.46
C PHE A 197 -12.05 12.83 3.98
N LYS A 198 -12.57 11.76 4.57
CA LYS A 198 -12.46 11.52 5.99
C LYS A 198 -11.83 10.15 6.26
N THR A 199 -11.13 10.03 7.37
CA THR A 199 -10.74 8.76 7.99
C THR A 199 -10.97 8.85 9.49
N GLY A 200 -10.59 7.80 10.23
CA GLY A 200 -10.71 7.80 11.69
C GLY A 200 -9.76 6.78 12.31
N THR A 201 -9.61 6.87 13.60
CA THR A 201 -8.80 5.95 14.39
C THR A 201 -9.55 5.52 15.65
N PRO A 202 -9.33 4.28 16.14
CA PRO A 202 -9.79 3.85 17.46
C PRO A 202 -9.04 4.54 18.60
N ALA A 203 -9.57 4.39 19.81
CA ALA A 203 -8.89 4.81 21.02
C ALA A 203 -7.60 4.00 21.26
N ARG A 204 -6.67 4.61 22.03
CA ARG A 204 -5.57 3.93 22.72
C ARG A 204 -5.90 3.87 24.19
N VAL A 205 -5.64 2.72 24.76
CA VAL A 205 -5.99 2.43 26.15
C VAL A 205 -4.78 1.95 26.93
N LEU A 206 -4.82 2.13 28.24
CA LEU A 206 -3.75 1.72 29.16
C LEU A 206 -3.77 0.20 29.34
N ARG A 207 -2.65 -0.46 29.11
CA ARG A 207 -2.50 -1.92 29.20
C ARG A 207 -2.92 -2.49 30.56
N SER A 208 -2.53 -1.83 31.65
CA SER A 208 -2.85 -2.28 33.02
C SER A 208 -4.33 -2.20 33.37
N SER A 209 -5.14 -1.49 32.56
CA SER A 209 -6.59 -1.40 32.73
C SER A 209 -7.37 -2.50 31.99
N ILE A 210 -6.66 -3.41 31.31
CA ILE A 210 -7.27 -4.51 30.52
C ILE A 210 -7.16 -5.80 31.31
N ASP A 211 -8.26 -6.53 31.42
CA ASP A 211 -8.27 -7.90 31.93
C ASP A 211 -8.07 -8.91 30.79
N PHE A 212 -6.86 -9.46 30.71
CA PHE A 212 -6.47 -10.42 29.68
C PHE A 212 -6.85 -11.88 30.00
N THR A 213 -7.35 -12.17 31.20
CA THR A 213 -7.51 -13.54 31.74
C THR A 213 -8.27 -14.46 30.81
N ASP A 214 -9.35 -13.98 30.25
CA ASP A 214 -10.26 -14.77 29.40
C ASP A 214 -10.26 -14.32 27.94
N LEU A 215 -9.29 -13.56 27.49
CA LEU A 215 -9.20 -13.14 26.10
C LEU A 215 -8.47 -14.18 25.26
N GLU A 216 -8.95 -14.38 24.03
CA GLU A 216 -8.28 -15.23 23.05
C GLU A 216 -6.93 -14.61 22.65
N VAL A 217 -5.86 -15.37 22.85
CA VAL A 217 -4.49 -14.94 22.47
C VAL A 217 -4.26 -15.25 21.01
N GLN A 218 -3.90 -14.23 20.25
CA GLN A 218 -3.46 -14.38 18.86
C GLN A 218 -1.93 -14.29 18.79
N LYS A 219 -1.29 -15.44 18.54
CA LYS A 219 0.18 -15.53 18.37
C LYS A 219 0.59 -15.19 16.93
N GLY A 220 1.85 -14.79 16.77
CA GLY A 220 2.51 -14.68 15.46
C GLY A 220 2.85 -16.06 14.89
N ASP A 221 3.22 -16.08 13.61
CA ASP A 221 3.64 -17.29 12.92
C ASP A 221 5.10 -17.64 13.27
N GLU A 222 5.42 -18.93 13.31
CA GLU A 222 6.79 -19.44 13.44
C GLU A 222 7.04 -20.51 12.38
N PRO A 223 8.13 -20.41 11.62
CA PRO A 223 9.08 -19.29 11.56
C PRO A 223 8.48 -18.02 10.91
N VAL A 224 8.99 -16.85 11.30
CA VAL A 224 8.57 -15.57 10.73
C VAL A 224 9.12 -15.42 9.30
N THR A 225 8.27 -15.00 8.37
CA THR A 225 8.68 -14.58 7.02
C THR A 225 8.93 -13.08 7.02
N PRO A 226 10.12 -12.59 6.63
CA PRO A 226 10.40 -11.15 6.54
C PRO A 226 9.68 -10.49 5.36
N PHE A 227 9.43 -9.18 5.42
CA PHE A 227 9.01 -8.40 4.26
C PHE A 227 10.15 -8.20 3.26
N SER A 228 11.34 -7.87 3.76
CA SER A 228 12.46 -7.58 2.88
C SER A 228 13.09 -8.84 2.31
N PHE A 229 13.30 -8.84 0.99
CA PHE A 229 14.12 -9.84 0.30
C PHE A 229 15.62 -9.73 0.64
N ASP A 230 16.00 -8.62 1.27
CA ASP A 230 17.37 -8.35 1.70
C ASP A 230 17.63 -8.76 3.16
N ALA A 231 16.61 -9.17 3.92
CA ALA A 231 16.77 -9.59 5.30
C ALA A 231 17.84 -10.69 5.45
N GLU A 232 18.78 -10.48 6.35
CA GLU A 232 19.82 -11.46 6.69
C GLU A 232 19.30 -12.50 7.69
N MET A 233 18.47 -12.04 8.62
CA MET A 233 17.77 -12.88 9.59
C MET A 233 16.28 -12.51 9.62
N PRO A 234 15.38 -13.49 9.77
CA PRO A 234 13.97 -13.20 9.95
C PRO A 234 13.73 -12.43 11.26
N PRO A 235 12.75 -11.53 11.30
CA PRO A 235 12.31 -10.91 12.53
C PRO A 235 11.79 -11.97 13.53
N LYS A 236 11.68 -11.57 14.80
CA LYS A 236 11.20 -12.46 15.87
C LYS A 236 9.91 -11.90 16.47
N ASN A 237 8.96 -12.78 16.74
CA ASN A 237 7.78 -12.42 17.51
C ASN A 237 8.17 -12.16 18.97
N SER A 238 7.88 -10.96 19.50
CA SER A 238 8.16 -10.55 20.87
C SER A 238 6.89 -10.17 21.65
N ALA A 239 5.75 -10.09 20.96
CA ALA A 239 4.47 -9.76 21.56
C ALA A 239 3.34 -10.61 20.97
N VAL A 240 2.17 -10.54 21.61
CA VAL A 240 0.94 -11.15 21.14
C VAL A 240 -0.16 -10.11 21.06
N CYS A 241 -1.16 -10.36 20.22
CA CYS A 241 -2.40 -9.61 20.19
C CYS A 241 -3.50 -10.42 20.88
N TYR A 242 -4.60 -9.75 21.23
CA TYR A 242 -5.75 -10.41 21.84
C TYR A 242 -7.01 -10.11 21.03
N VAL A 243 -7.97 -11.01 21.10
CA VAL A 243 -9.24 -10.89 20.39
C VAL A 243 -10.36 -10.72 21.42
N SER A 244 -11.25 -9.77 21.16
CA SER A 244 -12.50 -9.59 21.88
C SER A 244 -13.64 -9.26 20.92
N TRP A 245 -14.83 -9.06 21.44
CA TRP A 245 -16.04 -8.89 20.64
C TRP A 245 -16.97 -7.85 21.28
N THR A 246 -17.61 -7.05 20.44
CA THR A 246 -18.76 -6.25 20.88
C THR A 246 -19.92 -7.17 21.22
N ASN A 247 -20.91 -6.66 21.95
CA ASN A 247 -22.12 -7.37 22.36
C ASN A 247 -23.35 -6.46 22.25
N ASP A 248 -24.53 -6.96 22.63
CA ASP A 248 -25.77 -6.21 22.53
C ASP A 248 -25.76 -4.92 23.37
N ARG A 249 -25.09 -4.92 24.55
CA ARG A 249 -24.95 -3.71 25.36
C ARG A 249 -24.08 -2.67 24.65
N THR A 250 -22.98 -3.09 24.01
CA THR A 250 -22.14 -2.22 23.18
C THR A 250 -22.97 -1.59 22.07
N LYS A 251 -23.76 -2.41 21.37
CA LYS A 251 -24.66 -1.97 20.30
C LYS A 251 -25.68 -0.96 20.82
N GLN A 252 -26.31 -1.22 21.96
CA GLN A 252 -27.32 -0.34 22.53
C GLN A 252 -26.75 1.02 22.90
N VAL A 253 -25.60 1.07 23.60
CA VAL A 253 -24.93 2.34 23.97
C VAL A 253 -24.64 3.19 22.73
N ILE A 254 -24.18 2.57 21.65
CA ILE A 254 -23.85 3.28 20.41
C ILE A 254 -25.13 3.78 19.73
N LEU A 255 -26.18 2.96 19.65
CA LEU A 255 -27.45 3.34 19.02
C LEU A 255 -28.16 4.49 19.79
N ASP A 256 -28.15 4.46 21.11
CA ASP A 256 -28.75 5.52 21.94
C ASP A 256 -28.06 6.88 21.71
N ASN A 257 -26.78 6.87 21.29
CA ASN A 257 -25.97 8.07 21.07
C ASN A 257 -25.65 8.34 19.59
N ILE A 258 -26.25 7.60 18.64
CA ILE A 258 -25.92 7.71 17.22
C ILE A 258 -26.11 9.13 16.66
N HIS A 259 -27.11 9.85 17.17
CA HIS A 259 -27.41 11.23 16.79
C HIS A 259 -26.31 12.23 17.18
N ARG A 260 -25.42 11.86 18.09
CA ARG A 260 -24.25 12.64 18.55
C ARG A 260 -22.99 12.33 17.74
N SER A 261 -23.03 11.36 16.83
CA SER A 261 -21.93 11.10 15.93
C SER A 261 -21.83 12.21 14.87
N PRO A 262 -20.66 12.85 14.68
CA PRO A 262 -20.46 13.89 13.67
C PRO A 262 -20.86 13.45 12.26
N LEU A 263 -20.71 12.15 11.96
CA LEU A 263 -21.10 11.58 10.67
C LEU A 263 -22.62 11.59 10.49
N TYR A 264 -23.38 11.17 11.51
CA TYR A 264 -24.84 11.07 11.46
C TYR A 264 -25.53 12.40 11.77
N ALA A 265 -24.85 13.31 12.45
CA ALA A 265 -25.28 14.70 12.66
C ALA A 265 -25.04 15.63 11.45
N GLY A 266 -24.41 15.14 10.37
CA GLY A 266 -24.13 15.92 9.18
C GLY A 266 -23.01 16.98 9.34
N MET A 267 -22.16 16.83 10.35
CA MET A 267 -21.02 17.73 10.58
C MET A 267 -19.82 17.40 9.69
N ILE A 268 -19.70 16.14 9.27
CA ILE A 268 -18.65 15.62 8.40
C ILE A 268 -19.13 15.68 6.95
N GLU A 269 -18.42 16.42 6.10
CA GLU A 269 -18.68 16.54 4.66
C GLU A 269 -17.91 15.49 3.86
N GLY A 270 -16.74 15.08 4.36
CA GLY A 270 -15.82 14.18 3.70
C GLY A 270 -16.32 12.74 3.61
N VAL A 271 -16.13 12.12 2.46
CA VAL A 271 -16.46 10.72 2.24
C VAL A 271 -15.45 9.82 2.97
N GLY A 272 -15.95 8.84 3.73
CA GLY A 272 -15.12 7.89 4.47
C GLY A 272 -14.74 6.64 3.67
N PRO A 273 -13.68 5.90 4.09
CA PRO A 273 -13.24 4.70 3.40
C PRO A 273 -14.25 3.55 3.55
N ARG A 274 -14.64 2.96 2.43
CA ARG A 274 -15.62 1.87 2.36
C ARG A 274 -15.23 0.62 3.17
N TYR A 275 -13.92 0.33 3.27
CA TYR A 275 -13.40 -0.90 3.88
C TYR A 275 -12.84 -0.70 5.30
N CYS A 276 -12.99 0.47 5.88
CA CYS A 276 -12.66 0.75 7.28
C CYS A 276 -13.75 1.64 7.90
N PRO A 277 -14.98 1.12 7.99
CA PRO A 277 -16.06 1.86 8.61
C PRO A 277 -15.82 2.01 10.11
N SER A 278 -16.32 3.08 10.69
CA SER A 278 -16.36 3.25 12.14
C SER A 278 -17.24 2.18 12.80
N ILE A 279 -17.18 2.02 14.11
CA ILE A 279 -17.99 1.02 14.80
C ILE A 279 -19.47 1.39 14.70
N GLU A 280 -19.84 2.68 14.73
CA GLU A 280 -21.18 3.14 14.51
C GLU A 280 -21.66 2.80 13.09
N ASP A 281 -20.83 2.96 12.06
CA ASP A 281 -21.14 2.54 10.69
C ASP A 281 -21.37 1.01 10.57
N LYS A 282 -20.54 0.21 11.28
CA LYS A 282 -20.70 -1.25 11.28
C LYS A 282 -22.03 -1.67 11.89
N ILE A 283 -22.41 -1.05 13.00
CA ILE A 283 -23.65 -1.35 13.71
C ILE A 283 -24.87 -0.95 12.88
N MET A 284 -24.81 0.21 12.21
CA MET A 284 -25.90 0.68 11.36
C MET A 284 -26.05 -0.12 10.06
N ARG A 285 -24.94 -0.42 9.38
CA ARG A 285 -24.96 -1.12 8.08
C ARG A 285 -25.14 -2.63 8.18
N PHE A 286 -24.71 -3.23 9.29
CA PHE A 286 -24.73 -4.67 9.54
C PHE A 286 -25.52 -4.95 10.83
N SER A 287 -26.71 -4.40 10.92
CA SER A 287 -27.58 -4.48 12.11
C SER A 287 -27.98 -5.91 12.49
N GLU A 288 -27.96 -6.84 11.51
CA GLU A 288 -28.21 -8.26 11.68
C GLU A 288 -27.07 -9.02 12.35
N LYS A 289 -25.85 -8.45 12.38
CA LYS A 289 -24.73 -9.12 13.05
C LYS A 289 -24.81 -8.94 14.56
N PRO A 290 -24.74 -10.04 15.32
CA PRO A 290 -24.88 -10.00 16.78
C PRO A 290 -23.65 -9.37 17.45
N ARG A 291 -22.48 -9.43 16.79
CA ARG A 291 -21.22 -8.91 17.34
C ARG A 291 -20.21 -8.56 16.25
N HIS A 292 -19.30 -7.66 16.56
CA HIS A 292 -18.15 -7.30 15.74
C HIS A 292 -16.86 -7.63 16.47
N GLN A 293 -15.90 -8.20 15.74
CA GLN A 293 -14.59 -8.54 16.26
C GLN A 293 -13.74 -7.27 16.43
N LEU A 294 -12.98 -7.24 17.51
CA LEU A 294 -11.90 -6.29 17.72
C LEU A 294 -10.61 -7.00 18.10
N PHE A 295 -9.47 -6.36 17.80
CA PHE A 295 -8.17 -6.81 18.24
C PHE A 295 -7.59 -5.78 19.21
N ILE A 296 -6.95 -6.27 20.26
CA ILE A 296 -6.21 -5.47 21.23
C ILE A 296 -4.74 -5.66 20.92
N GLU A 297 -4.10 -4.63 20.40
CA GLU A 297 -2.78 -4.71 19.77
C GLU A 297 -1.79 -3.77 20.49
N PRO A 298 -0.55 -4.22 20.81
CA PRO A 298 0.46 -3.35 21.42
C PRO A 298 0.91 -2.27 20.44
N CYS A 299 1.07 -1.04 20.90
CA CYS A 299 1.61 0.07 20.11
C CYS A 299 3.15 0.12 20.06
N GLY A 300 3.83 -0.58 20.94
CA GLY A 300 5.28 -0.65 21.03
C GLY A 300 5.74 -1.56 22.16
N ALA A 301 7.04 -1.82 22.21
CA ALA A 301 7.65 -2.64 23.26
C ALA A 301 7.84 -1.86 24.58
N GLU A 302 8.07 -0.55 24.47
CA GLU A 302 8.39 0.35 25.59
C GLU A 302 7.23 1.33 25.90
N THR A 303 5.98 0.90 25.67
CA THR A 303 4.79 1.70 25.96
C THR A 303 3.67 0.82 26.51
N GLU A 304 2.86 1.39 27.38
CA GLU A 304 1.63 0.76 27.88
C GLU A 304 0.41 1.05 27.00
N GLU A 305 0.58 1.74 25.88
CA GLU A 305 -0.52 2.00 24.95
C GLU A 305 -0.93 0.73 24.19
N MET A 306 -2.22 0.39 24.26
CA MET A 306 -2.85 -0.68 23.48
C MET A 306 -3.86 -0.08 22.49
N TYR A 307 -3.81 -0.54 21.25
CA TYR A 307 -4.67 -0.11 20.16
C TYR A 307 -5.89 -1.03 20.03
N LEU A 308 -7.09 -0.48 19.91
CA LEU A 308 -8.33 -1.24 19.79
C LEU A 308 -8.78 -1.35 18.32
N GLN A 309 -8.11 -2.18 17.54
CA GLN A 309 -8.39 -2.32 16.11
C GLN A 309 -9.83 -2.80 15.85
N GLY A 310 -10.52 -2.12 14.94
CA GLY A 310 -11.90 -2.41 14.58
C GLY A 310 -12.93 -1.53 15.29
N MET A 311 -12.48 -0.69 16.24
CA MET A 311 -13.32 0.17 17.08
C MET A 311 -13.13 1.67 16.78
N SER A 312 -12.79 2.04 15.54
CA SER A 312 -12.75 3.44 15.12
C SER A 312 -14.10 4.10 15.39
N SER A 313 -14.10 5.27 16.00
CA SER A 313 -15.31 6.00 16.37
C SER A 313 -15.06 7.50 16.35
N SER A 314 -16.13 8.25 16.19
CA SER A 314 -16.14 9.71 16.38
C SER A 314 -17.17 10.15 17.42
N LEU A 315 -17.75 9.22 18.18
CA LEU A 315 -18.67 9.52 19.26
C LEU A 315 -17.99 10.33 20.40
N PRO A 316 -18.76 11.04 21.23
CA PRO A 316 -18.21 11.80 22.36
C PRO A 316 -17.39 10.92 23.34
N GLU A 317 -16.44 11.52 24.04
CA GLU A 317 -15.51 10.82 24.93
C GLU A 317 -16.21 9.95 25.98
N GLU A 318 -17.25 10.47 26.66
CA GLU A 318 -18.00 9.72 27.66
C GLU A 318 -18.78 8.54 27.05
N VAL A 319 -19.19 8.66 25.79
CA VAL A 319 -19.85 7.56 25.08
C VAL A 319 -18.83 6.49 24.69
N GLN A 320 -17.62 6.90 24.30
CA GLN A 320 -16.53 5.97 24.03
C GLN A 320 -16.19 5.15 25.28
N ILE A 321 -16.03 5.79 26.43
CA ILE A 321 -15.81 5.10 27.72
C ILE A 321 -16.94 4.13 28.00
N ALA A 322 -18.19 4.56 27.83
CA ALA A 322 -19.36 3.76 28.11
C ALA A 322 -19.44 2.49 27.26
N PHE A 323 -19.25 2.59 25.94
CA PHE A 323 -19.34 1.41 25.07
C PHE A 323 -18.11 0.49 25.19
N TYR A 324 -16.89 1.01 25.40
CA TYR A 324 -15.71 0.16 25.62
C TYR A 324 -15.87 -0.69 26.88
N ARG A 325 -16.40 -0.12 27.97
CA ARG A 325 -16.63 -0.83 29.24
C ARG A 325 -17.71 -1.90 29.19
N THR A 326 -18.44 -2.02 28.10
CA THR A 326 -19.35 -3.15 27.87
C THR A 326 -18.67 -4.38 27.28
N ILE A 327 -17.42 -4.25 26.81
CA ILE A 327 -16.69 -5.29 26.07
C ILE A 327 -15.86 -6.12 27.04
N LYS A 328 -15.89 -7.47 26.88
CA LYS A 328 -15.12 -8.40 27.71
C LYS A 328 -13.63 -8.07 27.70
N GLY A 329 -13.06 -7.94 28.91
CA GLY A 329 -11.69 -7.57 29.15
C GLY A 329 -11.43 -6.07 29.18
N LEU A 330 -12.43 -5.23 28.86
CA LEU A 330 -12.35 -3.78 28.85
C LEU A 330 -13.26 -3.11 29.88
N GLU A 331 -13.80 -3.86 30.84
CA GLU A 331 -14.79 -3.39 31.82
C GLU A 331 -14.25 -2.23 32.70
N HIS A 332 -12.94 -2.19 32.90
CA HIS A 332 -12.25 -1.16 33.69
C HIS A 332 -11.30 -0.32 32.85
N VAL A 333 -11.48 -0.33 31.53
CA VAL A 333 -10.55 0.31 30.59
C VAL A 333 -10.39 1.81 30.85
N GLU A 334 -9.13 2.28 30.80
CA GLU A 334 -8.76 3.68 30.84
C GLU A 334 -8.27 4.13 29.46
N ILE A 335 -8.91 5.16 28.91
CA ILE A 335 -8.55 5.71 27.59
C ILE A 335 -7.38 6.67 27.76
N MET A 336 -6.27 6.42 27.07
CA MET A 336 -5.12 7.31 27.01
C MET A 336 -5.26 8.35 25.87
N ARG A 337 -5.85 7.93 24.75
CA ARG A 337 -6.14 8.79 23.60
C ARG A 337 -7.51 8.40 23.03
N ASN A 338 -8.37 9.39 22.86
CA ASN A 338 -9.71 9.16 22.30
C ASN A 338 -9.66 8.69 20.84
N ALA A 339 -10.65 7.91 20.43
CA ALA A 339 -10.98 7.73 19.03
C ALA A 339 -11.47 9.06 18.44
N TYR A 340 -11.20 9.29 17.16
CA TYR A 340 -11.65 10.48 16.46
C TYR A 340 -11.85 10.21 14.96
N ALA A 341 -12.65 11.05 14.31
CA ALA A 341 -12.61 11.17 12.86
C ALA A 341 -11.76 12.40 12.47
N ILE A 342 -11.12 12.32 11.31
CA ILE A 342 -10.39 13.43 10.71
C ILE A 342 -10.80 13.59 9.25
N GLU A 343 -11.14 14.82 8.86
CA GLU A 343 -11.26 15.24 7.48
C GLU A 343 -9.97 15.89 6.99
N TYR A 344 -9.70 15.72 5.71
CA TYR A 344 -8.51 16.27 5.06
C TYR A 344 -8.76 16.50 3.56
N ASP A 345 -7.97 17.38 2.95
CA ASP A 345 -8.01 17.64 1.52
C ASP A 345 -7.10 16.69 0.75
N CYS A 346 -7.55 16.24 -0.42
CA CYS A 346 -6.79 15.45 -1.37
C CYS A 346 -7.08 15.91 -2.80
N CYS A 347 -6.18 15.64 -3.76
CA CYS A 347 -6.43 15.99 -5.15
C CYS A 347 -7.35 14.97 -5.84
N ASP A 348 -7.97 15.38 -6.96
CA ASP A 348 -8.55 14.44 -7.90
C ASP A 348 -7.42 13.75 -8.68
N PRO A 349 -7.18 12.42 -8.51
CA PRO A 349 -6.06 11.76 -9.16
C PRO A 349 -6.18 11.65 -10.68
N LEU A 350 -7.33 11.98 -11.28
CA LEU A 350 -7.47 12.10 -12.73
C LEU A 350 -6.61 13.22 -13.33
N GLN A 351 -6.11 14.15 -12.50
CA GLN A 351 -5.17 15.20 -12.91
C GLN A 351 -3.73 14.67 -13.08
N LEU A 352 -3.46 13.45 -12.66
CA LEU A 352 -2.13 12.84 -12.69
C LEU A 352 -1.96 11.95 -13.93
N ASN A 353 -0.71 11.77 -14.34
CA ASN A 353 -0.30 10.78 -15.33
C ASN A 353 0.29 9.51 -14.65
N ALA A 354 0.77 8.54 -15.42
CA ALA A 354 1.30 7.27 -14.92
C ALA A 354 2.59 7.41 -14.09
N THR A 355 3.28 8.55 -14.15
CA THR A 355 4.44 8.88 -13.32
C THR A 355 4.07 9.53 -12.00
N LEU A 356 2.77 9.77 -11.75
CA LEU A 356 2.19 10.56 -10.67
C LEU A 356 2.50 12.07 -10.75
N GLU A 357 2.98 12.55 -11.91
CA GLU A 357 3.12 13.96 -12.21
C GLU A 357 1.76 14.57 -12.58
N PHE A 358 1.49 15.79 -12.18
CA PHE A 358 0.34 16.55 -12.64
C PHE A 358 0.47 16.88 -14.13
N ARG A 359 -0.57 16.60 -14.92
CA ARG A 359 -0.57 16.75 -16.38
C ARG A 359 -0.30 18.19 -16.82
N ASP A 360 -0.90 19.14 -16.11
CA ASP A 360 -0.84 20.57 -16.44
C ASP A 360 0.28 21.31 -15.68
N TYR A 361 0.99 20.63 -14.76
CA TYR A 361 2.02 21.23 -13.90
C TYR A 361 3.33 20.41 -13.93
N PRO A 362 4.14 20.54 -14.99
CA PRO A 362 5.40 19.80 -15.12
C PRO A 362 6.33 20.00 -13.93
N GLY A 363 6.86 18.90 -13.38
CA GLY A 363 7.70 18.90 -12.19
C GLY A 363 6.95 18.85 -10.86
N LEU A 364 5.62 18.87 -10.88
CA LEU A 364 4.79 18.71 -9.67
C LEU A 364 4.21 17.29 -9.63
N TYR A 365 4.39 16.59 -8.52
CA TYR A 365 3.95 15.22 -8.31
C TYR A 365 3.05 15.12 -7.07
N GLY A 366 2.12 14.18 -7.08
CA GLY A 366 1.32 13.82 -5.91
C GLY A 366 1.62 12.40 -5.43
N ALA A 367 1.55 12.16 -4.11
CA ALA A 367 1.75 10.82 -3.55
C ALA A 367 0.94 10.56 -2.27
N GLY A 368 0.51 9.30 -2.12
CA GLY A 368 -0.16 8.81 -0.92
C GLY A 368 -1.60 9.32 -0.77
N GLN A 369 -1.98 9.69 0.45
CA GLN A 369 -3.34 10.16 0.73
C GLN A 369 -3.71 11.44 -0.02
N PHE A 370 -2.74 12.25 -0.37
CA PHE A 370 -2.96 13.42 -1.22
C PHE A 370 -3.59 13.04 -2.57
N ASN A 371 -3.27 11.87 -3.12
CA ASN A 371 -3.89 11.33 -4.35
C ASN A 371 -5.21 10.59 -4.11
N GLY A 372 -5.81 10.73 -2.93
CA GLY A 372 -7.08 10.10 -2.60
C GLY A 372 -7.00 8.61 -2.25
N SER A 373 -5.82 8.06 -1.97
CA SER A 373 -5.67 6.71 -1.41
C SER A 373 -5.73 6.72 0.12
N SER A 374 -5.88 5.54 0.74
CA SER A 374 -5.87 5.38 2.20
C SER A 374 -5.10 4.13 2.59
N GLY A 375 -3.97 4.32 3.28
CA GLY A 375 -3.11 3.27 3.82
C GLY A 375 -1.63 3.61 3.67
N TYR A 376 -0.84 3.10 4.60
CA TYR A 376 0.61 3.37 4.66
C TYR A 376 1.35 2.78 3.47
N GLU A 377 0.95 1.59 3.05
CA GLU A 377 1.57 0.82 1.98
C GLU A 377 1.25 1.42 0.60
N GLU A 378 0.01 1.87 0.39
CA GLU A 378 -0.38 2.63 -0.79
C GLU A 378 0.38 3.96 -0.87
N ALA A 379 0.61 4.60 0.28
CA ALA A 379 1.36 5.84 0.36
C ALA A 379 2.84 5.62 0.02
N ALA A 380 3.48 4.60 0.60
CA ALA A 380 4.87 4.24 0.31
C ALA A 380 5.08 3.90 -1.17
N ALA A 381 4.19 3.09 -1.75
CA ALA A 381 4.25 2.71 -3.16
C ALA A 381 4.18 3.93 -4.11
N GLN A 382 3.23 4.84 -3.87
CA GLN A 382 3.12 6.07 -4.65
C GLN A 382 4.30 7.01 -4.41
N GLY A 383 4.74 7.14 -3.17
CA GLY A 383 5.90 7.95 -2.81
C GLY A 383 7.15 7.51 -3.54
N PHE A 384 7.43 6.20 -3.55
CA PHE A 384 8.57 5.64 -4.27
C PHE A 384 8.52 6.00 -5.76
N VAL A 385 7.37 5.78 -6.43
CA VAL A 385 7.21 6.06 -7.86
C VAL A 385 7.30 7.56 -8.16
N ALA A 386 6.64 8.40 -7.37
CA ALA A 386 6.68 9.86 -7.56
C ALA A 386 8.09 10.43 -7.35
N GLY A 387 8.78 10.02 -6.28
CA GLY A 387 10.14 10.46 -5.99
C GLY A 387 11.16 9.98 -7.03
N ALA A 388 11.08 8.71 -7.42
CA ALA A 388 11.92 8.18 -8.50
C ALA A 388 11.70 8.96 -9.81
N ASN A 389 10.45 9.22 -10.19
CA ASN A 389 10.15 9.96 -11.43
C ASN A 389 10.53 11.44 -11.35
N ALA A 390 10.37 12.08 -10.19
CA ALA A 390 10.87 13.44 -9.99
C ALA A 390 12.37 13.52 -10.22
N ALA A 391 13.14 12.58 -9.66
CA ALA A 391 14.58 12.49 -9.87
C ALA A 391 14.94 12.15 -11.33
N LEU A 392 14.30 11.17 -11.92
CA LEU A 392 14.56 10.77 -13.32
C LEU A 392 14.32 11.93 -14.30
N LYS A 393 13.25 12.72 -14.09
CA LYS A 393 12.97 13.91 -14.88
C LYS A 393 14.08 14.95 -14.74
N VAL A 394 14.51 15.25 -13.51
CA VAL A 394 15.61 16.19 -13.23
C VAL A 394 16.91 15.73 -13.88
N LEU A 395 17.16 14.42 -13.91
CA LEU A 395 18.36 13.80 -14.50
C LEU A 395 18.22 13.57 -16.02
N ASN A 396 17.11 13.97 -16.65
CA ASN A 396 16.80 13.72 -18.07
C ASN A 396 16.92 12.22 -18.45
N ARG A 397 16.42 11.34 -17.58
CA ARG A 397 16.34 9.88 -17.80
C ARG A 397 14.91 9.48 -18.12
N ASP A 398 14.76 8.30 -18.75
CA ASP A 398 13.44 7.71 -19.03
C ASP A 398 12.62 7.51 -17.73
N PRO A 399 11.32 7.79 -17.75
CA PRO A 399 10.47 7.66 -16.58
C PRO A 399 10.27 6.20 -16.16
N LEU A 400 10.07 5.98 -14.86
CA LEU A 400 9.60 4.72 -14.31
C LEU A 400 8.08 4.62 -14.47
N ILE A 401 7.63 3.74 -15.33
CA ILE A 401 6.20 3.39 -15.48
C ILE A 401 6.05 1.91 -15.17
N LEU A 402 5.28 1.61 -14.13
CA LEU A 402 4.94 0.24 -13.73
C LEU A 402 3.57 -0.12 -14.32
N ASP A 403 3.55 -1.15 -15.16
CA ASP A 403 2.30 -1.61 -15.74
C ASP A 403 1.45 -2.42 -14.73
N ARG A 404 0.15 -2.43 -14.97
CA ARG A 404 -0.87 -3.10 -14.17
C ARG A 404 -0.69 -4.63 -14.10
N ALA A 405 -0.09 -5.21 -15.13
CA ALA A 405 0.19 -6.64 -15.20
C ALA A 405 1.54 -7.02 -14.58
N GLY A 406 2.42 -6.05 -14.38
CA GLY A 406 3.74 -6.22 -13.79
C GLY A 406 3.76 -6.06 -12.28
N SER A 407 2.81 -5.30 -11.71
CA SER A 407 2.82 -5.01 -10.28
C SER A 407 1.47 -4.57 -9.70
N TYR A 408 1.29 -4.77 -8.39
CA TYR A 408 0.21 -4.14 -7.63
C TYR A 408 0.36 -2.62 -7.54
N ILE A 409 1.61 -2.12 -7.53
CA ILE A 409 1.89 -0.68 -7.63
C ILE A 409 1.35 -0.12 -8.94
N GLY A 410 1.59 -0.81 -10.07
CA GLY A 410 1.03 -0.43 -11.37
C GLY A 410 -0.49 -0.49 -11.38
N THR A 411 -1.09 -1.51 -10.77
CA THR A 411 -2.55 -1.62 -10.61
C THR A 411 -3.11 -0.45 -9.79
N LEU A 412 -2.47 -0.07 -8.70
CA LEU A 412 -2.85 1.06 -7.84
C LEU A 412 -2.83 2.38 -8.62
N ILE A 413 -1.73 2.67 -9.31
CA ILE A 413 -1.57 3.91 -10.07
C ILE A 413 -2.57 3.98 -11.22
N ASP A 414 -2.69 2.90 -12.00
CA ASP A 414 -3.64 2.84 -13.11
C ASP A 414 -5.09 3.05 -12.65
N ASP A 415 -5.51 2.43 -11.54
CA ASP A 415 -6.84 2.65 -10.99
C ASP A 415 -7.07 4.13 -10.59
N LEU A 416 -6.08 4.78 -9.96
CA LEU A 416 -6.18 6.18 -9.57
C LEU A 416 -6.35 7.11 -10.78
N ILE A 417 -5.49 6.98 -11.78
CA ILE A 417 -5.41 7.91 -12.92
C ILE A 417 -6.45 7.64 -14.01
N THR A 418 -7.07 6.45 -14.05
CA THR A 418 -8.08 6.09 -15.07
C THR A 418 -9.49 6.05 -14.55
N LYS A 419 -9.70 5.56 -13.32
CA LYS A 419 -11.02 5.43 -12.69
C LYS A 419 -11.33 6.61 -11.77
N GLY A 420 -10.29 7.28 -11.26
CA GLY A 420 -10.44 8.27 -10.21
C GLY A 420 -10.91 7.64 -8.90
N VAL A 421 -11.29 8.49 -7.95
CA VAL A 421 -11.76 8.05 -6.64
C VAL A 421 -13.04 8.78 -6.24
N THR A 422 -14.02 8.07 -5.73
CA THR A 422 -15.25 8.61 -5.12
C THR A 422 -15.22 8.50 -3.61
N ASP A 423 -14.42 7.56 -3.11
CA ASP A 423 -14.12 7.29 -1.70
C ASP A 423 -12.63 6.94 -1.58
N PRO A 424 -12.03 7.06 -0.39
CA PRO A 424 -10.60 6.77 -0.21
C PRO A 424 -10.22 5.40 -0.74
N TYR A 425 -9.36 5.38 -1.77
CA TYR A 425 -8.94 4.16 -2.44
C TYR A 425 -8.14 3.26 -1.48
N ARG A 426 -8.44 1.97 -1.53
CA ARG A 426 -7.65 0.91 -0.89
C ARG A 426 -7.30 -0.19 -1.87
N MET A 427 -6.05 -0.64 -1.81
CA MET A 427 -5.62 -1.80 -2.55
C MET A 427 -6.22 -3.07 -1.97
N MET A 428 -6.81 -3.88 -2.85
CA MET A 428 -7.40 -5.18 -2.56
C MET A 428 -6.93 -6.18 -3.60
N THR A 429 -6.79 -7.45 -3.22
CA THR A 429 -6.42 -8.50 -4.17
C THR A 429 -7.41 -8.65 -5.34
N SER A 430 -8.68 -8.27 -5.13
CA SER A 430 -9.71 -8.29 -6.17
C SER A 430 -9.55 -7.22 -7.25
N ARG A 431 -8.69 -6.22 -7.02
CA ARG A 431 -8.44 -5.17 -8.03
C ARG A 431 -7.47 -5.58 -9.12
N SER A 432 -6.65 -6.60 -8.86
CA SER A 432 -5.77 -7.18 -9.86
C SER A 432 -6.44 -8.36 -10.56
N GLU A 433 -6.35 -8.39 -11.88
CA GLU A 433 -6.79 -9.47 -12.74
C GLU A 433 -5.81 -10.65 -12.74
N TYR A 434 -4.53 -10.40 -12.40
CA TYR A 434 -3.40 -11.33 -12.59
C TYR A 434 -2.79 -11.81 -11.27
N ARG A 435 -3.62 -12.14 -10.27
CA ARG A 435 -3.20 -12.43 -8.88
C ARG A 435 -2.18 -13.56 -8.72
N LEU A 436 -2.22 -14.59 -9.60
CA LEU A 436 -1.26 -15.69 -9.56
C LEU A 436 0.12 -15.30 -10.12
N VAL A 437 0.16 -14.33 -11.03
CA VAL A 437 1.41 -13.75 -11.55
C VAL A 437 1.96 -12.72 -10.57
N LEU A 438 1.09 -11.92 -9.94
CA LEU A 438 1.45 -10.81 -9.06
C LEU A 438 1.44 -11.22 -7.57
N ARG A 439 2.09 -12.33 -7.22
CA ARG A 439 2.17 -12.75 -5.81
C ARG A 439 3.17 -11.90 -5.03
N GLN A 440 3.02 -11.86 -3.70
CA GLN A 440 3.99 -11.19 -2.84
C GLN A 440 5.34 -11.91 -2.77
N ASP A 441 5.33 -13.26 -2.89
CA ASP A 441 6.54 -14.09 -2.79
C ASP A 441 7.49 -13.92 -3.98
N ASN A 442 6.97 -13.53 -5.15
CA ASN A 442 7.75 -13.33 -6.38
C ASN A 442 7.92 -11.85 -6.78
N ALA A 443 7.70 -10.91 -5.87
CA ALA A 443 7.83 -9.49 -6.19
C ALA A 443 9.25 -9.11 -6.62
N ASP A 444 10.27 -9.75 -6.04
CA ASP A 444 11.68 -9.56 -6.42
C ASP A 444 11.96 -10.02 -7.85
N GLU A 445 11.40 -11.15 -8.30
CA GLU A 445 11.57 -11.64 -9.67
C GLU A 445 11.07 -10.63 -10.71
N ARG A 446 9.99 -9.91 -10.38
CA ARG A 446 9.35 -8.96 -11.27
C ARG A 446 10.00 -7.57 -11.23
N LEU A 447 10.47 -7.12 -10.07
CA LEU A 447 10.77 -5.71 -9.83
C LEU A 447 12.22 -5.44 -9.46
N THR A 448 12.99 -6.38 -8.88
CA THR A 448 14.39 -6.16 -8.55
C THR A 448 15.26 -5.83 -9.78
N PRO A 449 15.05 -6.45 -10.96
CA PRO A 449 15.74 -6.04 -12.17
C PRO A 449 15.45 -4.58 -12.59
N ILE A 450 14.22 -4.10 -12.34
CA ILE A 450 13.84 -2.70 -12.60
C ILE A 450 14.58 -1.78 -11.62
N GLY A 451 14.55 -2.09 -10.32
CA GLY A 451 15.28 -1.34 -9.29
C GLY A 451 16.78 -1.27 -9.56
N ARG A 452 17.38 -2.37 -10.08
CA ARG A 452 18.79 -2.44 -10.50
C ARG A 452 19.07 -1.50 -11.67
N LYS A 453 18.24 -1.52 -12.69
CA LYS A 453 18.36 -0.63 -13.86
C LYS A 453 18.25 0.85 -13.48
N LEU A 454 17.43 1.17 -12.49
CA LEU A 454 17.32 2.53 -11.95
C LEU A 454 18.59 2.96 -11.21
N GLY A 455 19.28 2.05 -10.56
CA GLY A 455 20.42 2.31 -9.68
C GLY A 455 20.06 2.34 -8.19
N LEU A 456 18.90 1.78 -7.82
CA LEU A 456 18.40 1.72 -6.44
C LEU A 456 18.69 0.38 -5.74
N ILE A 457 19.21 -0.61 -6.47
CA ILE A 457 19.65 -1.92 -5.97
C ILE A 457 21.17 -1.99 -6.11
N ASP A 458 21.87 -2.11 -4.99
CA ASP A 458 23.32 -2.25 -4.91
C ASP A 458 23.83 -3.63 -5.38
N ASP A 459 25.16 -3.78 -5.54
CA ASP A 459 25.79 -5.00 -6.03
C ASP A 459 25.59 -6.17 -5.09
N ARG A 460 25.61 -5.96 -3.76
CA ARG A 460 25.40 -7.01 -2.75
C ARG A 460 23.99 -7.59 -2.86
N ARG A 461 23.00 -6.72 -2.92
CA ARG A 461 21.59 -7.10 -3.04
C ARG A 461 21.32 -7.76 -4.39
N TRP A 462 21.92 -7.27 -5.47
CA TRP A 462 21.82 -7.86 -6.79
C TRP A 462 22.39 -9.30 -6.81
N ALA A 463 23.59 -9.50 -6.26
CA ALA A 463 24.21 -10.84 -6.17
C ALA A 463 23.36 -11.83 -5.35
N LYS A 464 22.73 -11.35 -4.26
CA LYS A 464 21.79 -12.16 -3.47
C LYS A 464 20.57 -12.58 -4.31
N PHE A 465 20.01 -11.66 -5.10
CA PHE A 465 18.92 -11.93 -6.02
C PHE A 465 19.31 -12.95 -7.09
N GLU A 466 20.45 -12.78 -7.77
CA GLU A 466 20.93 -13.72 -8.79
C GLU A 466 21.14 -15.13 -8.21
N LYS A 467 21.72 -15.23 -7.02
CA LYS A 467 21.88 -16.50 -6.32
C LYS A 467 20.53 -17.19 -6.07
N LYS A 468 19.53 -16.43 -5.60
CA LYS A 468 18.16 -16.94 -5.37
C LYS A 468 17.55 -17.46 -6.67
N GLN A 469 17.67 -16.72 -7.78
CA GLN A 469 17.14 -17.13 -9.08
C GLN A 469 17.83 -18.40 -9.59
N ALA A 470 19.16 -18.48 -9.49
CA ALA A 470 19.91 -19.66 -9.88
C ALA A 470 19.52 -20.91 -9.08
N GLN A 471 19.31 -20.78 -7.76
CA GLN A 471 18.85 -21.88 -6.90
C GLN A 471 17.45 -22.34 -7.29
N LYS A 472 16.52 -21.41 -7.55
CA LYS A 472 15.15 -21.71 -7.99
C LYS A 472 15.15 -22.45 -9.32
N GLU A 473 15.94 -21.98 -10.30
CA GLU A 473 16.06 -22.62 -11.61
C GLU A 473 16.66 -24.03 -11.50
N ALA A 474 17.71 -24.21 -10.68
CA ALA A 474 18.33 -25.50 -10.44
C ALA A 474 17.33 -26.49 -9.81
N GLU A 475 16.55 -26.03 -8.82
CA GLU A 475 15.57 -26.87 -8.13
C GLU A 475 14.38 -27.22 -9.05
N MET A 476 13.93 -26.30 -9.90
CA MET A 476 12.91 -26.59 -10.91
C MET A 476 13.38 -27.70 -11.87
N LYS A 477 14.61 -27.59 -12.37
CA LYS A 477 15.23 -28.63 -13.22
C LYS A 477 15.40 -29.96 -12.50
N ARG A 478 15.77 -29.94 -11.20
CA ARG A 478 15.87 -31.14 -10.37
C ARG A 478 14.52 -31.80 -10.21
N ALA A 479 13.48 -31.05 -9.90
CA ALA A 479 12.12 -31.57 -9.73
C ALA A 479 11.56 -32.26 -10.99
N GLU A 480 11.94 -31.80 -12.17
CA GLU A 480 11.56 -32.45 -13.45
C GLU A 480 12.35 -33.72 -13.76
N LYS A 481 13.58 -33.87 -13.23
CA LYS A 481 14.47 -34.98 -13.53
C LYS A 481 14.45 -36.09 -12.47
N THR A 482 14.26 -35.73 -11.20
CA THR A 482 14.26 -36.69 -10.09
C THR A 482 13.04 -37.60 -10.16
N VAL A 483 13.27 -38.89 -10.19
CA VAL A 483 12.25 -39.95 -10.23
C VAL A 483 12.32 -40.79 -8.96
N PHE A 484 11.21 -40.86 -8.25
CA PHE A 484 11.06 -41.75 -7.10
C PHE A 484 10.48 -43.09 -7.52
N SER A 485 11.08 -44.19 -7.05
CA SER A 485 10.53 -45.53 -7.19
C SER A 485 9.29 -45.71 -6.29
N PRO A 486 8.33 -46.58 -6.66
CA PRO A 486 7.12 -46.82 -5.88
C PRO A 486 7.41 -47.71 -4.65
N THR A 487 8.08 -47.13 -3.66
CA THR A 487 8.42 -47.80 -2.39
C THR A 487 7.26 -47.68 -1.39
N ASP A 488 7.21 -48.60 -0.40
CA ASP A 488 6.23 -48.55 0.68
C ASP A 488 6.32 -47.21 1.43
N ALA A 489 7.54 -46.74 1.73
CA ALA A 489 7.78 -45.47 2.40
C ALA A 489 7.20 -44.26 1.62
N LEU A 490 7.36 -44.19 0.29
CA LEU A 490 6.74 -43.14 -0.52
C LEU A 490 5.21 -43.25 -0.47
N ASN A 491 4.69 -44.47 -0.60
CA ASN A 491 3.24 -44.68 -0.60
C ASN A 491 2.59 -44.38 0.77
N GLU A 492 3.27 -44.66 1.87
CA GLU A 492 2.85 -44.25 3.22
C GLU A 492 2.73 -42.70 3.33
N VAL A 493 3.75 -41.99 2.82
CA VAL A 493 3.69 -40.51 2.77
C VAL A 493 2.52 -40.03 1.92
N LEU A 494 2.30 -40.62 0.74
CA LEU A 494 1.19 -40.21 -0.13
C LEU A 494 -0.19 -40.48 0.51
N VAL A 495 -0.34 -41.61 1.17
CA VAL A 495 -1.58 -41.94 1.90
C VAL A 495 -1.78 -40.99 3.08
N SER A 496 -0.73 -40.64 3.81
CA SER A 496 -0.84 -39.63 4.90
C SER A 496 -1.22 -38.24 4.40
N CYS A 497 -0.88 -37.92 3.15
CA CYS A 497 -1.32 -36.70 2.45
C CYS A 497 -2.71 -36.84 1.80
N GLU A 498 -3.48 -37.89 2.10
CA GLU A 498 -4.82 -38.14 1.51
C GLU A 498 -4.80 -38.17 -0.03
N THR A 499 -3.72 -38.70 -0.64
CA THR A 499 -3.61 -38.83 -2.10
C THR A 499 -3.31 -40.27 -2.51
N SER A 500 -3.57 -40.61 -3.77
CA SER A 500 -3.41 -41.99 -4.26
C SER A 500 -1.94 -42.44 -4.27
N PRO A 501 -1.64 -43.69 -3.80
CA PRO A 501 -0.32 -44.27 -3.93
C PRO A 501 0.08 -44.41 -5.42
N VAL A 502 1.38 -44.64 -5.65
CA VAL A 502 1.93 -44.84 -6.99
C VAL A 502 2.40 -46.28 -7.16
N THR A 503 2.25 -46.82 -8.37
CA THR A 503 2.65 -48.19 -8.73
C THR A 503 3.84 -48.22 -9.68
N THR A 504 4.21 -47.10 -10.26
CA THR A 504 5.35 -46.91 -11.16
C THR A 504 6.20 -45.75 -10.72
N GLY A 505 7.40 -45.62 -11.28
CA GLY A 505 8.26 -44.45 -11.03
C GLY A 505 7.56 -43.16 -11.35
N VAL A 506 7.65 -42.17 -10.44
CA VAL A 506 6.97 -40.87 -10.53
C VAL A 506 7.98 -39.75 -10.34
N ARG A 507 7.86 -38.68 -11.13
CA ARG A 507 8.74 -37.50 -10.98
C ARG A 507 8.38 -36.70 -9.76
N LEU A 508 9.39 -36.07 -9.16
CA LEU A 508 9.16 -35.10 -8.06
C LEU A 508 8.20 -34.00 -8.48
N SER A 509 8.33 -33.43 -9.70
CA SER A 509 7.42 -32.45 -10.24
C SER A 509 5.98 -32.93 -10.35
N GLU A 510 5.75 -34.22 -10.66
CA GLU A 510 4.40 -34.81 -10.74
C GLU A 510 3.76 -34.96 -9.35
N LEU A 511 4.57 -35.33 -8.35
CA LEU A 511 4.13 -35.38 -6.94
C LEU A 511 3.76 -33.98 -6.44
N LEU A 512 4.60 -32.98 -6.69
CA LEU A 512 4.36 -31.59 -6.26
C LEU A 512 3.19 -30.91 -6.98
N ARG A 513 2.77 -31.40 -8.16
CA ARG A 513 1.53 -30.92 -8.81
C ARG A 513 0.26 -31.42 -8.11
N ARG A 514 0.36 -32.43 -7.23
CA ARG A 514 -0.78 -32.87 -6.43
C ARG A 514 -1.08 -31.82 -5.34
N PRO A 515 -2.32 -31.33 -5.21
CA PRO A 515 -2.66 -30.26 -4.25
C PRO A 515 -2.29 -30.61 -2.80
N GLN A 516 -2.42 -31.88 -2.42
CA GLN A 516 -2.21 -32.36 -1.06
C GLN A 516 -0.74 -32.55 -0.67
N VAL A 517 0.16 -32.64 -1.64
CA VAL A 517 1.58 -32.95 -1.40
C VAL A 517 2.41 -31.67 -1.40
N THR A 518 3.22 -31.48 -0.38
CA THR A 518 4.17 -30.36 -0.27
C THR A 518 5.61 -30.86 -0.28
N TYR A 519 6.58 -29.97 -0.47
CA TYR A 519 8.01 -30.31 -0.29
C TYR A 519 8.31 -30.80 1.13
N ALA A 520 7.62 -30.29 2.13
CA ALA A 520 7.80 -30.69 3.52
C ALA A 520 7.44 -32.17 3.73
N ASP A 521 6.35 -32.62 3.11
CA ASP A 521 5.88 -34.01 3.22
C ASP A 521 6.88 -35.01 2.59
N LEU A 522 7.56 -34.58 1.53
CA LEU A 522 8.54 -35.41 0.81
C LEU A 522 9.92 -35.41 1.44
N THR A 523 10.15 -34.64 2.52
CA THR A 523 11.48 -34.58 3.19
C THR A 523 12.05 -35.96 3.60
N PRO A 524 11.27 -36.92 4.11
CA PRO A 524 11.78 -38.23 4.47
C PRO A 524 12.23 -39.10 3.27
N ILE A 525 11.69 -38.77 2.08
CA ILE A 525 11.92 -39.55 0.85
C ILE A 525 12.99 -38.92 -0.02
N ASP A 526 13.04 -37.58 -0.07
CA ASP A 526 13.95 -36.80 -0.91
C ASP A 526 15.32 -36.60 -0.21
N THR A 527 16.08 -37.67 -0.08
CA THR A 527 17.37 -37.67 0.62
C THR A 527 18.48 -36.91 -0.11
N GLU A 528 18.30 -36.64 -1.42
CA GLU A 528 19.25 -35.87 -2.24
C GLU A 528 18.83 -34.40 -2.36
N ARG A 529 17.92 -33.98 -1.54
CA ARG A 529 17.42 -32.59 -1.52
C ARG A 529 18.55 -31.62 -1.17
N PRO A 530 18.81 -30.57 -2.00
CA PRO A 530 19.85 -29.59 -1.70
C PRO A 530 19.47 -28.75 -0.47
N ASP A 531 20.49 -28.23 0.22
CA ASP A 531 20.31 -27.33 1.36
C ASP A 531 20.05 -25.88 0.85
N TYR A 532 18.83 -25.64 0.36
CA TYR A 532 18.38 -24.32 -0.06
C TYR A 532 17.44 -23.71 0.99
N PRO A 533 17.34 -22.37 1.03
CA PRO A 533 16.34 -21.71 1.85
C PRO A 533 14.91 -22.20 1.54
N ARG A 534 14.08 -22.28 2.58
CA ARG A 534 12.68 -22.74 2.48
C ARG A 534 11.88 -22.04 1.38
N GLU A 535 12.11 -20.74 1.19
CA GLU A 535 11.43 -19.92 0.16
C GLU A 535 11.67 -20.43 -1.27
N ILE A 536 12.81 -21.08 -1.56
CA ILE A 536 13.09 -21.67 -2.87
C ILE A 536 12.12 -22.81 -3.14
N PHE A 537 11.96 -23.72 -2.19
CA PHE A 537 11.07 -24.88 -2.32
C PHE A 537 9.61 -24.45 -2.44
N GLU A 538 9.17 -23.51 -1.61
CA GLU A 538 7.81 -22.95 -1.66
C GLU A 538 7.52 -22.25 -3.00
N SER A 539 8.50 -21.54 -3.56
CA SER A 539 8.38 -20.87 -4.86
C SER A 539 8.27 -21.88 -6.01
N VAL A 540 9.10 -22.94 -5.99
CA VAL A 540 9.05 -24.04 -7.00
C VAL A 540 7.74 -24.81 -6.89
N GLU A 541 7.32 -25.16 -5.68
CA GLU A 541 6.03 -25.84 -5.44
C GLU A 541 4.86 -25.02 -6.01
N THR A 542 4.83 -23.74 -5.70
CA THR A 542 3.79 -22.83 -6.22
C THR A 542 3.81 -22.77 -7.75
N ALA A 543 5.00 -22.65 -8.35
CA ALA A 543 5.15 -22.61 -9.80
C ALA A 543 4.62 -23.91 -10.46
N LEU A 544 4.92 -25.08 -9.90
CA LEU A 544 4.47 -26.38 -10.43
C LEU A 544 2.96 -26.60 -10.24
N LYS A 545 2.42 -26.31 -9.06
CA LYS A 545 0.98 -26.50 -8.77
C LYS A 545 0.08 -25.62 -9.63
N TYR A 546 0.52 -24.40 -9.90
CA TYR A 546 -0.29 -23.42 -10.61
C TYR A 546 0.15 -23.15 -12.05
N GLU A 547 1.05 -24.00 -12.61
CA GLU A 547 1.66 -23.84 -13.95
C GLU A 547 0.63 -23.52 -15.05
N GLY A 548 -0.44 -24.31 -15.14
CA GLY A 548 -1.48 -24.12 -16.16
C GLY A 548 -2.22 -22.78 -16.04
N TYR A 549 -2.54 -22.39 -14.82
CA TYR A 549 -3.21 -21.12 -14.54
C TYR A 549 -2.29 -19.91 -14.79
N ILE A 550 -1.02 -20.02 -14.40
CA ILE A 550 0.00 -18.98 -14.63
C ILE A 550 0.19 -18.78 -16.13
N LYS A 551 0.33 -19.87 -16.90
CA LYS A 551 0.48 -19.82 -18.35
C LYS A 551 -0.69 -19.12 -19.04
N ARG A 552 -1.93 -19.39 -18.59
CA ARG A 552 -3.12 -18.71 -19.11
C ARG A 552 -3.08 -17.21 -18.80
N GLN A 553 -2.79 -16.83 -17.55
CA GLN A 553 -2.68 -15.40 -17.17
C GLN A 553 -1.58 -14.68 -17.97
N LEU A 554 -0.44 -15.34 -18.26
CA LEU A 554 0.62 -14.75 -19.08
C LEU A 554 0.17 -14.51 -20.52
N GLN A 555 -0.71 -15.34 -21.08
CA GLN A 555 -1.32 -15.12 -22.39
C GLN A 555 -2.24 -13.90 -22.37
N ASP A 556 -3.11 -13.79 -21.35
CA ASP A 556 -4.01 -12.65 -21.16
C ASP A 556 -3.21 -11.34 -20.99
N ILE A 557 -2.09 -11.38 -20.26
CA ILE A 557 -1.17 -10.25 -20.09
C ILE A 557 -0.55 -9.83 -21.44
N ALA A 558 -0.14 -10.78 -22.25
CA ALA A 558 0.46 -10.48 -23.55
C ALA A 558 -0.55 -9.75 -24.47
N GLU A 559 -1.81 -10.16 -24.43
CA GLU A 559 -2.88 -9.51 -25.19
C GLU A 559 -3.17 -8.09 -24.67
N MET A 560 -3.29 -7.92 -23.34
CA MET A 560 -3.47 -6.60 -22.73
C MET A 560 -2.33 -5.65 -23.09
N ARG A 561 -1.07 -6.09 -22.97
CA ARG A 561 0.11 -5.28 -23.35
C ARG A 561 0.11 -4.87 -24.82
N ARG A 562 -0.49 -5.69 -25.70
CA ARG A 562 -0.67 -5.33 -27.12
C ARG A 562 -1.61 -4.13 -27.28
N LEU A 563 -2.66 -4.03 -26.47
CA LEU A 563 -3.57 -2.88 -26.48
C LEU A 563 -2.92 -1.64 -25.87
N GLU A 564 -2.11 -1.79 -24.82
CA GLU A 564 -1.38 -0.69 -24.18
C GLU A 564 -0.29 -0.06 -25.06
N LYS A 565 0.27 -0.83 -26.00
CA LYS A 565 1.21 -0.29 -27.00
C LYS A 565 0.54 0.60 -28.05
N LYS A 566 -0.80 0.58 -28.16
CA LYS A 566 -1.55 1.43 -29.09
C LYS A 566 -1.83 2.78 -28.42
N LEU A 567 -0.91 3.72 -28.64
CA LEU A 567 -1.00 5.07 -28.06
C LEU A 567 -2.15 5.86 -28.71
N LEU A 568 -2.79 6.70 -27.92
CA LEU A 568 -3.80 7.65 -28.34
C LEU A 568 -3.15 9.04 -28.50
N PRO A 569 -3.48 9.79 -29.57
CA PRO A 569 -2.98 11.15 -29.74
C PRO A 569 -3.39 12.05 -28.57
N LYS A 570 -2.49 12.90 -28.09
CA LYS A 570 -2.77 13.82 -26.96
C LYS A 570 -3.91 14.79 -27.24
N GLU A 571 -4.02 15.26 -28.49
CA GLU A 571 -5.01 16.25 -28.94
C GLU A 571 -6.29 15.61 -29.52
N ILE A 572 -6.53 14.32 -29.23
CA ILE A 572 -7.71 13.62 -29.74
C ILE A 572 -8.98 14.21 -29.15
N ASN A 573 -9.94 14.58 -30.01
CA ASN A 573 -11.29 14.98 -29.62
C ASN A 573 -12.25 13.81 -29.80
N TYR A 574 -12.59 13.12 -28.73
CA TYR A 574 -13.46 11.95 -28.78
C TYR A 574 -14.89 12.27 -29.19
N ALA A 575 -15.35 13.54 -29.11
CA ALA A 575 -16.67 13.96 -29.57
C ALA A 575 -16.82 13.90 -31.10
N GLU A 576 -15.70 13.95 -31.83
CA GLU A 576 -15.67 13.92 -33.32
C GLU A 576 -15.58 12.50 -33.86
N ILE A 577 -15.39 11.49 -33.01
CA ILE A 577 -15.27 10.09 -33.46
C ILE A 577 -16.67 9.49 -33.66
N SER A 578 -17.05 9.32 -34.90
CA SER A 578 -18.32 8.67 -35.25
C SER A 578 -18.37 7.22 -34.78
N GLY A 579 -19.47 6.84 -34.14
CA GLY A 579 -19.70 5.49 -33.61
C GLY A 579 -19.35 5.32 -32.13
N LEU A 580 -18.70 6.29 -31.50
CA LEU A 580 -18.56 6.30 -30.03
C LEU A 580 -19.87 6.74 -29.37
N ARG A 581 -20.28 6.04 -28.32
CA ARG A 581 -21.43 6.45 -27.49
C ARG A 581 -21.13 7.76 -26.73
N LEU A 582 -22.14 8.60 -26.51
CA LEU A 582 -22.00 9.89 -25.82
C LEU A 582 -21.33 9.75 -24.45
N GLU A 583 -21.72 8.74 -23.65
CA GLU A 583 -21.09 8.46 -22.37
C GLU A 583 -19.59 8.14 -22.51
N ALA A 584 -19.23 7.34 -23.52
CA ALA A 584 -17.82 7.02 -23.78
C ALA A 584 -17.04 8.26 -24.23
N GLN A 585 -17.61 9.11 -25.08
CA GLN A 585 -16.99 10.36 -25.52
C GLN A 585 -16.72 11.29 -24.33
N GLU A 586 -17.71 11.48 -23.43
CA GLU A 586 -17.56 12.32 -22.23
C GLU A 586 -16.47 11.79 -21.30
N LYS A 587 -16.49 10.47 -21.02
CA LYS A 587 -15.52 9.82 -20.14
C LYS A 587 -14.10 9.86 -20.70
N LEU A 588 -13.93 9.57 -21.98
CA LEU A 588 -12.64 9.59 -22.66
C LEU A 588 -12.06 11.02 -22.73
N ASN A 589 -12.86 12.04 -23.03
CA ASN A 589 -12.44 13.44 -23.02
C ASN A 589 -12.03 13.91 -21.61
N ARG A 590 -12.72 13.41 -20.56
CA ARG A 590 -12.40 13.74 -19.17
C ARG A 590 -11.13 13.08 -18.67
N VAL A 591 -10.97 11.77 -18.93
CA VAL A 591 -9.85 10.96 -18.41
C VAL A 591 -8.59 11.13 -19.26
N ARG A 592 -8.73 11.36 -20.56
CA ARG A 592 -7.63 11.49 -21.53
C ARG A 592 -6.65 10.31 -21.45
N PRO A 593 -7.09 9.07 -21.70
CA PRO A 593 -6.22 7.90 -21.61
C PRO A 593 -5.04 8.00 -22.60
N GLU A 594 -3.89 7.51 -22.20
CA GLU A 594 -2.67 7.56 -23.03
C GLU A 594 -2.65 6.46 -24.11
N ASN A 595 -3.40 5.38 -23.89
CA ASN A 595 -3.44 4.24 -24.80
C ASN A 595 -4.80 3.54 -24.78
N VAL A 596 -5.02 2.66 -25.76
CA VAL A 596 -6.28 1.91 -25.92
C VAL A 596 -6.56 0.97 -24.73
N GLY A 597 -5.51 0.40 -24.11
CA GLY A 597 -5.66 -0.44 -22.93
C GLY A 597 -6.25 0.34 -21.75
N GLN A 598 -5.76 1.55 -21.47
CA GLN A 598 -6.32 2.45 -20.45
C GLN A 598 -7.76 2.85 -20.81
N ALA A 599 -8.03 3.20 -22.06
CA ALA A 599 -9.38 3.55 -22.51
C ALA A 599 -10.40 2.46 -22.17
N GLY A 600 -10.04 1.19 -22.38
CA GLY A 600 -10.90 0.03 -22.08
C GLY A 600 -11.19 -0.20 -20.59
N ARG A 601 -10.41 0.41 -19.68
CA ARG A 601 -10.60 0.30 -18.21
C ARG A 601 -11.44 1.42 -17.62
N ILE A 602 -11.76 2.44 -18.42
CA ILE A 602 -12.58 3.57 -17.96
C ILE A 602 -14.03 3.10 -17.81
N SER A 603 -14.62 3.33 -16.65
CA SER A 603 -16.02 3.01 -16.40
C SER A 603 -16.95 3.77 -17.35
N GLY A 604 -17.81 3.06 -18.06
CA GLY A 604 -18.69 3.62 -19.09
C GLY A 604 -18.18 3.43 -20.53
N VAL A 605 -16.92 3.00 -20.73
CA VAL A 605 -16.37 2.61 -22.04
C VAL A 605 -16.55 1.11 -22.24
N SER A 606 -17.22 0.71 -23.31
CA SER A 606 -17.51 -0.70 -23.63
C SER A 606 -16.51 -1.30 -24.62
N PRO A 607 -16.46 -2.63 -24.77
CA PRO A 607 -15.66 -3.27 -25.80
C PRO A 607 -15.99 -2.80 -27.22
N ALA A 608 -17.27 -2.42 -27.50
CA ALA A 608 -17.67 -1.86 -28.79
C ALA A 608 -17.02 -0.48 -29.01
N ASP A 609 -16.97 0.38 -28.00
CA ASP A 609 -16.29 1.69 -28.09
C ASP A 609 -14.79 1.50 -28.35
N ILE A 610 -14.15 0.49 -27.74
CA ILE A 610 -12.75 0.15 -27.98
C ILE A 610 -12.54 -0.30 -29.44
N SER A 611 -13.46 -1.08 -30.01
CA SER A 611 -13.39 -1.47 -31.39
C SER A 611 -13.47 -0.26 -32.31
N VAL A 612 -14.35 0.71 -32.04
CA VAL A 612 -14.44 1.98 -32.77
C VAL A 612 -13.13 2.77 -32.69
N LEU A 613 -12.53 2.88 -31.50
CA LEU A 613 -11.24 3.54 -31.32
C LEU A 613 -10.12 2.86 -32.11
N LEU A 614 -10.08 1.54 -32.15
CA LEU A 614 -9.10 0.78 -32.92
C LEU A 614 -9.22 1.03 -34.40
N ILE A 615 -10.45 1.06 -34.95
CA ILE A 615 -10.73 1.36 -36.36
C ILE A 615 -10.30 2.81 -36.66
N TRP A 616 -10.69 3.76 -35.79
CA TRP A 616 -10.34 5.16 -35.96
C TRP A 616 -8.80 5.37 -35.97
N LEU A 617 -8.07 4.74 -35.04
CA LEU A 617 -6.60 4.79 -34.99
C LEU A 617 -5.98 4.20 -36.28
N SER A 618 -6.51 3.09 -36.78
CA SER A 618 -5.97 2.48 -38.00
C SER A 618 -6.14 3.42 -39.21
N ALA A 619 -7.30 4.08 -39.34
CA ALA A 619 -7.55 5.03 -40.43
C ALA A 619 -6.67 6.31 -40.34
N HIS A 620 -6.29 6.75 -39.12
CA HIS A 620 -5.50 7.98 -38.95
C HIS A 620 -3.99 7.73 -38.79
N ASN A 621 -3.54 6.48 -38.68
CA ASN A 621 -2.10 6.12 -38.71
C ASN A 621 -1.58 5.80 -40.11
N GLU A 622 -2.44 5.67 -41.11
CA GLU A 622 -2.03 5.51 -42.52
C GLU A 622 -1.61 6.84 -43.17
N ASP A 623 -1.87 7.98 -42.48
CA ASP A 623 -1.49 9.33 -42.95
C ASP A 623 -0.16 9.85 -42.32
N LYS A 624 0.62 9.03 -41.63
CA LYS A 624 1.97 9.34 -41.13
C LYS A 624 2.96 8.30 -41.64
#